data_71a978a513fe44f656c9541a18e2c6a3
#
_entry.id   71a978a513fe44f656c9541a18e2c6a3
#
_cell.length_a   1.000
_cell.length_b   1.000
_cell.length_c   1.000
_cell.angle_alpha   90.00
_cell.angle_beta   90.00
_cell.angle_gamma   90.00
#
_symmetry.space_group_name_H-M   'P 1'
#
loop_
_entity.id
_entity.type
_entity.pdbx_description
1 polymer ?
#
loop_
_entity_poly.entity_id
_entity_poly.type
_entity_poly.pdbx_seq_one_letter_code
_entity_poly.pdbx_strand_id
1 'polypeptide(L)'
;MSGRVLSIHVADKSGGPISALEAAELTAGRGIVSDRHYFRPDMEPKRELTLIESEQIEHLNRDAGLDLSPEECRRNIVTRGIPLNDLVGREFRLGTVRLRGMELCEPCAYLADLLHQQGRLGDLTRPGFVARLTHRAGLRARVLDGGMLSAGDLFGSAGDGV
;
A
#
# COMPACT_ATOMS: atom_id res chain seq x y z
N MET A 1 -4.02 -20.64 -1.55
CA MET A 1 -2.90 -19.97 -2.25
C MET A 1 -2.19 -19.04 -1.29
N SER A 2 -0.87 -19.04 -1.36
CA SER A 2 -0.06 -18.15 -0.52
C SER A 2 -0.25 -16.71 -0.94
N GLY A 3 -0.33 -15.80 0.02
CA GLY A 3 -0.36 -14.38 -0.25
C GLY A 3 0.95 -13.90 -0.86
N ARG A 4 0.88 -12.87 -1.66
CA ARG A 4 2.05 -12.37 -2.38
C ARG A 4 1.96 -10.88 -2.71
N VAL A 5 3.11 -10.32 -3.02
CA VAL A 5 3.24 -8.98 -3.58
C VAL A 5 2.89 -9.05 -5.08
N LEU A 6 1.96 -8.19 -5.52
CA LEU A 6 1.64 -8.05 -6.95
C LEU A 6 2.47 -6.97 -7.62
N SER A 7 2.59 -5.80 -6.97
CA SER A 7 3.29 -4.66 -7.56
C SER A 7 3.80 -3.72 -6.48
N ILE A 8 4.79 -2.91 -6.85
CA ILE A 8 5.44 -1.93 -5.97
C ILE A 8 5.40 -0.58 -6.66
N HIS A 9 5.01 0.46 -5.93
CA HIS A 9 4.82 1.80 -6.46
C HIS A 9 5.46 2.83 -5.57
N VAL A 10 6.12 3.80 -6.18
CA VAL A 10 6.76 4.91 -5.46
C VAL A 10 6.45 6.23 -6.15
N ALA A 11 6.51 7.31 -5.38
CA ALA A 11 6.49 8.67 -5.90
C ALA A 11 7.63 9.44 -5.25
N ASP A 12 8.37 10.22 -6.04
CA ASP A 12 9.49 11.00 -5.52
C ASP A 12 9.04 12.29 -4.82
N LYS A 13 7.79 12.71 -5.04
CA LYS A 13 7.21 13.88 -4.38
C LYS A 13 5.70 13.70 -4.19
N SER A 14 5.14 14.46 -3.25
CA SER A 14 3.71 14.45 -2.97
C SER A 14 2.91 14.88 -4.21
N GLY A 15 1.91 14.07 -4.57
CA GLY A 15 1.08 14.33 -5.76
C GLY A 15 1.81 14.11 -7.07
N GLY A 16 3.06 13.69 -7.04
CA GLY A 16 3.84 13.44 -8.25
C GLY A 16 3.46 12.15 -8.95
N PRO A 17 4.06 11.90 -10.13
CA PRO A 17 3.81 10.68 -10.88
C PRO A 17 4.19 9.44 -10.07
N ILE A 18 3.44 8.36 -10.29
CA ILE A 18 3.74 7.07 -9.69
C ILE A 18 4.63 6.28 -10.64
N SER A 19 5.70 5.71 -10.09
CA SER A 19 6.57 4.77 -10.80
C SER A 19 6.33 3.36 -10.28
N ALA A 20 6.11 2.41 -11.18
CA ALA A 20 6.02 1.00 -10.82
C ALA A 20 7.40 0.37 -10.89
N LEU A 21 7.78 -0.39 -9.86
CA LEU A 21 9.06 -1.06 -9.75
C LEU A 21 8.86 -2.57 -9.69
N GLU A 22 9.69 -3.34 -10.40
CA GLU A 22 9.68 -4.80 -10.26
C GLU A 22 10.35 -5.23 -8.95
N ALA A 23 11.32 -4.44 -8.50
CA ALA A 23 12.01 -4.67 -7.24
C ALA A 23 12.39 -3.34 -6.61
N ALA A 24 12.42 -3.29 -5.29
CA ALA A 24 12.78 -2.10 -4.54
C ALA A 24 13.59 -2.46 -3.31
N GLU A 25 14.51 -1.60 -2.95
CA GLU A 25 15.26 -1.74 -1.70
C GLU A 25 14.48 -1.09 -0.57
N LEU A 26 14.28 -1.82 0.52
CA LEU A 26 13.65 -1.33 1.73
C LEU A 26 14.70 -1.21 2.83
N THR A 27 14.66 -0.11 3.57
CA THR A 27 15.63 0.18 4.63
C THR A 27 14.91 0.27 5.97
N ALA A 28 15.42 -0.46 6.96
CA ALA A 28 14.86 -0.44 8.33
C ALA A 28 14.75 1.00 8.84
N GLY A 29 13.58 1.35 9.36
CA GLY A 29 13.31 2.67 9.92
C GLY A 29 13.15 3.79 8.90
N ARG A 30 13.21 3.50 7.58
CA ARG A 30 13.10 4.53 6.54
C ARG A 30 12.09 4.23 5.44
N GLY A 31 11.82 2.98 5.15
CA GLY A 31 10.89 2.59 4.09
C GLY A 31 11.57 2.27 2.77
N ILE A 32 10.97 2.68 1.66
CA ILE A 32 11.42 2.34 0.31
C ILE A 32 12.39 3.42 -0.20
N VAL A 33 13.57 3.01 -0.64
CA VAL A 33 14.69 3.90 -1.01
C VAL A 33 14.28 4.98 -2.02
N SER A 34 13.48 4.65 -3.00
CA SER A 34 13.12 5.61 -4.06
C SER A 34 11.84 6.40 -3.77
N ASP A 35 11.21 6.18 -2.60
CA ASP A 35 9.96 6.84 -2.26
C ASP A 35 10.21 8.16 -1.53
N ARG A 36 9.27 9.10 -1.67
CA ARG A 36 9.35 10.43 -1.05
C ARG A 36 9.49 10.40 0.46
N HIS A 37 8.97 9.39 1.12
CA HIS A 37 9.02 9.27 2.58
C HIS A 37 10.40 8.85 3.10
N TYR A 38 11.24 8.27 2.26
CA TYR A 38 12.55 7.75 2.65
C TYR A 38 13.47 8.84 3.22
N PHE A 39 13.39 10.05 2.66
CA PHE A 39 14.30 11.14 3.01
C PHE A 39 13.76 12.11 4.06
N ARG A 40 12.68 11.77 4.74
CA ARG A 40 12.08 12.66 5.76
C ARG A 40 12.61 12.30 7.14
N PRO A 41 13.50 13.15 7.73
CA PRO A 41 14.20 12.78 8.97
C PRO A 41 13.31 12.70 10.21
N ASP A 42 12.18 13.40 10.22
CA ASP A 42 11.22 13.44 11.33
C ASP A 42 9.96 12.64 11.02
N MET A 43 10.06 11.69 10.12
CA MET A 43 8.93 10.87 9.72
C MET A 43 8.55 9.88 10.82
N GLU A 44 7.25 9.81 11.12
CA GLU A 44 6.73 8.81 12.03
C GLU A 44 6.86 7.41 11.42
N PRO A 45 7.17 6.37 12.24
CA PRO A 45 7.32 5.00 11.71
C PRO A 45 6.13 4.51 10.89
N LYS A 46 4.92 4.92 11.22
CA LYS A 46 3.71 4.53 10.48
C LYS A 46 3.64 5.10 9.06
N ARG A 47 4.53 6.04 8.70
CA ARG A 47 4.56 6.65 7.38
C ARG A 47 5.63 6.08 6.47
N GLU A 48 6.34 5.05 6.91
CA GLU A 48 7.44 4.49 6.11
C GLU A 48 6.95 3.88 4.81
N LEU A 49 5.85 3.11 4.85
CA LEU A 49 5.25 2.58 3.64
C LEU A 49 3.79 2.18 3.86
N THR A 50 3.08 1.98 2.75
CA THR A 50 1.68 1.60 2.74
C THR A 50 1.47 0.37 1.86
N LEU A 51 0.50 -0.45 2.25
CA LEU A 51 0.09 -1.63 1.48
C LEU A 51 -1.42 -1.57 1.25
N ILE A 52 -1.88 -2.16 0.14
CA ILE A 52 -3.31 -2.31 -0.14
C ILE A 52 -3.57 -3.68 -0.77
N GLU A 53 -4.72 -4.27 -0.45
CA GLU A 53 -5.18 -5.51 -1.05
C GLU A 53 -5.76 -5.23 -2.44
N SER A 54 -5.26 -5.93 -3.46
CA SER A 54 -5.82 -5.83 -4.81
C SER A 54 -7.31 -6.20 -4.83
N GLU A 55 -7.72 -7.11 -3.97
CA GLU A 55 -9.11 -7.53 -3.82
C GLU A 55 -10.03 -6.35 -3.46
N GLN A 56 -9.55 -5.41 -2.65
CA GLN A 56 -10.35 -4.24 -2.27
C GLN A 56 -10.53 -3.28 -3.45
N ILE A 57 -9.51 -3.15 -4.29
CA ILE A 57 -9.61 -2.33 -5.51
C ILE A 57 -10.60 -2.97 -6.48
N GLU A 58 -10.53 -4.29 -6.64
CA GLU A 58 -11.45 -5.03 -7.50
C GLU A 58 -12.89 -4.90 -7.01
N HIS A 59 -13.12 -5.00 -5.70
CA HIS A 59 -14.45 -4.81 -5.10
C HIS A 59 -14.99 -3.40 -5.36
N LEU A 60 -14.16 -2.38 -5.15
CA LEU A 60 -14.56 -1.00 -5.40
C LEU A 60 -14.95 -0.80 -6.87
N ASN A 61 -14.11 -1.29 -7.79
CA ASN A 61 -14.36 -1.15 -9.21
C ASN A 61 -15.68 -1.80 -9.62
N ARG A 62 -15.94 -3.01 -9.12
CA ARG A 62 -17.16 -3.73 -9.43
C ARG A 62 -18.39 -3.04 -8.86
N ASP A 63 -18.34 -2.64 -7.60
CA ASP A 63 -19.50 -2.10 -6.89
C ASP A 63 -19.85 -0.67 -7.33
N ALA A 64 -18.85 0.11 -7.74
CA ALA A 64 -19.04 1.50 -8.12
C ALA A 64 -18.95 1.75 -9.64
N GLY A 65 -18.72 0.69 -10.43
CA GLY A 65 -18.60 0.83 -11.88
C GLY A 65 -17.35 1.60 -12.31
N LEU A 66 -16.25 1.43 -11.57
CA LEU A 66 -14.98 2.08 -11.86
C LEU A 66 -14.00 1.10 -12.50
N ASP A 67 -12.88 1.64 -13.03
CA ASP A 67 -11.80 0.85 -13.60
C ASP A 67 -10.43 1.34 -13.13
N LEU A 68 -10.32 1.64 -11.83
CA LEU A 68 -9.08 2.13 -11.25
C LEU A 68 -8.00 1.04 -11.33
N SER A 69 -6.79 1.44 -11.76
CA SER A 69 -5.62 0.57 -11.66
C SER A 69 -5.06 0.61 -10.24
N PRO A 70 -4.29 -0.40 -9.83
CA PRO A 70 -3.70 -0.42 -8.48
C PRO A 70 -2.86 0.82 -8.18
N GLU A 71 -2.10 1.32 -9.15
CA GLU A 71 -1.23 2.50 -8.95
C GLU A 71 -2.03 3.78 -8.66
N GLU A 72 -3.26 3.88 -9.16
CA GLU A 72 -4.10 5.06 -8.92
C GLU A 72 -4.51 5.20 -7.46
N CYS A 73 -4.46 4.13 -6.69
CA CYS A 73 -4.74 4.17 -5.26
C CYS A 73 -3.58 4.71 -4.43
N ARG A 74 -2.41 4.90 -5.07
CA ARG A 74 -1.23 5.56 -4.50
C ARG A 74 -0.72 4.91 -3.21
N ARG A 75 -0.80 3.58 -3.14
CA ARG A 75 -0.18 2.78 -2.09
C ARG A 75 1.10 2.16 -2.63
N ASN A 76 2.08 1.96 -1.75
CA ASN A 76 3.39 1.47 -2.18
C ASN A 76 3.36 0.00 -2.63
N ILE A 77 2.74 -0.86 -1.86
CA ILE A 77 2.77 -2.31 -2.11
C ILE A 77 1.34 -2.79 -2.31
N VAL A 78 1.07 -3.35 -3.47
CA VAL A 78 -0.22 -3.99 -3.76
C VAL A 78 -0.06 -5.47 -3.55
N THR A 79 -0.95 -6.05 -2.75
CA THR A 79 -0.89 -7.46 -2.35
C THR A 79 -2.10 -8.25 -2.83
N ARG A 80 -1.97 -9.57 -2.80
CA ARG A 80 -3.07 -10.49 -3.03
C ARG A 80 -3.01 -11.65 -2.06
N GLY A 81 -4.16 -12.01 -1.50
CA GLY A 81 -4.26 -13.15 -0.60
C GLY A 81 -3.68 -12.90 0.79
N ILE A 82 -3.53 -11.65 1.20
CA ILE A 82 -3.01 -11.27 2.51
C ILE A 82 -4.07 -10.48 3.26
N PRO A 83 -4.53 -10.93 4.43
CA PRO A 83 -5.53 -10.19 5.21
C PRO A 83 -4.85 -9.03 5.97
N LEU A 84 -4.64 -7.90 5.28
CA LEU A 84 -3.84 -6.80 5.81
C LEU A 84 -4.39 -6.22 7.12
N ASN A 85 -5.72 -6.16 7.28
CA ASN A 85 -6.31 -5.60 8.49
C ASN A 85 -5.94 -6.41 9.74
N ASP A 86 -5.72 -7.71 9.59
CA ASP A 86 -5.32 -8.58 10.71
C ASP A 86 -3.87 -8.37 11.12
N LEU A 87 -3.10 -7.63 10.33
CA LEU A 87 -1.68 -7.42 10.59
C LEU A 87 -1.38 -6.16 11.39
N VAL A 88 -2.38 -5.38 11.77
CA VAL A 88 -2.18 -4.24 12.67
C VAL A 88 -1.58 -4.73 13.98
N GLY A 89 -0.44 -4.13 14.36
CA GLY A 89 0.27 -4.52 15.58
C GLY A 89 1.07 -5.80 15.48
N ARG A 90 1.15 -6.42 14.31
CA ARG A 90 1.84 -7.69 14.11
C ARG A 90 3.03 -7.56 13.18
N GLU A 91 4.02 -8.41 13.39
CA GLU A 91 5.15 -8.55 12.48
C GLU A 91 4.81 -9.60 11.42
N PHE A 92 5.32 -9.36 10.20
CA PHE A 92 5.14 -10.28 9.09
C PHE A 92 6.28 -10.12 8.09
N ARG A 93 6.38 -11.05 7.15
CA ARG A 93 7.39 -11.03 6.10
C ARG A 93 6.78 -10.94 4.73
N LEU A 94 7.46 -10.19 3.87
CA LEU A 94 7.26 -10.24 2.42
C LEU A 94 8.62 -10.58 1.82
N GLY A 95 8.74 -11.79 1.25
CA GLY A 95 10.04 -12.30 0.86
C GLY A 95 11.00 -12.35 2.04
N THR A 96 12.14 -11.68 1.93
CA THR A 96 13.14 -11.61 3.00
C THR A 96 12.99 -10.39 3.90
N VAL A 97 12.09 -9.46 3.56
CA VAL A 97 11.88 -8.23 4.31
C VAL A 97 10.92 -8.50 5.48
N ARG A 98 11.25 -7.97 6.66
CA ARG A 98 10.38 -8.07 7.83
C ARG A 98 9.75 -6.71 8.11
N LEU A 99 8.44 -6.71 8.27
CA LEU A 99 7.63 -5.52 8.47
C LEU A 99 6.81 -5.64 9.75
N ARG A 100 6.34 -4.48 10.25
CA ARG A 100 5.35 -4.43 11.32
C ARG A 100 4.18 -3.57 10.87
N GLY A 101 2.96 -4.12 10.97
CA GLY A 101 1.74 -3.35 10.75
C GLY A 101 1.54 -2.34 11.86
N MET A 102 1.27 -1.09 11.49
CA MET A 102 1.15 0.01 12.46
C MET A 102 -0.30 0.41 12.69
N GLU A 103 -1.02 0.73 11.63
CA GLU A 103 -2.43 1.12 11.68
C GLU A 103 -3.04 0.96 10.30
N LEU A 104 -4.37 1.00 10.21
CA LEU A 104 -5.03 1.02 8.91
C LEU A 104 -4.71 2.32 8.18
N CYS A 105 -4.48 2.22 6.88
CA CYS A 105 -4.29 3.36 6.00
C CYS A 105 -5.65 3.76 5.43
N GLU A 106 -6.35 4.63 6.13
CA GLU A 106 -7.70 5.02 5.72
C GLU A 106 -7.67 5.88 4.45
N PRO A 107 -8.77 5.86 3.65
CA PRO A 107 -8.87 6.72 2.50
C PRO A 107 -8.95 8.17 2.94
N CYS A 108 -8.28 9.07 2.19
CA CYS A 108 -8.28 10.48 2.53
C CYS A 108 -9.00 11.31 1.45
N ALA A 109 -9.42 12.50 1.87
CA ALA A 109 -10.07 13.44 0.94
C ALA A 109 -9.14 13.82 -0.21
N TYR A 110 -7.83 13.86 0.02
CA TYR A 110 -6.86 14.20 -1.01
C TYR A 110 -6.91 13.23 -2.20
N LEU A 111 -6.92 11.92 -1.94
CA LEU A 111 -7.02 10.93 -3.00
C LEU A 111 -8.35 11.04 -3.74
N ALA A 112 -9.44 11.22 -3.01
CA ALA A 112 -10.76 11.41 -3.61
C ALA A 112 -10.79 12.64 -4.51
N ASP A 113 -10.21 13.75 -4.05
CA ASP A 113 -10.14 14.98 -4.85
C ASP A 113 -9.30 14.79 -6.11
N LEU A 114 -8.16 14.14 -5.98
CA LEU A 114 -7.26 13.88 -7.11
C LEU A 114 -7.96 13.04 -8.18
N LEU A 115 -8.58 11.95 -7.79
CA LEU A 115 -9.29 11.07 -8.73
C LEU A 115 -10.50 11.77 -9.35
N HIS A 116 -11.21 12.59 -8.57
CA HIS A 116 -12.32 13.37 -9.09
C HIS A 116 -11.84 14.36 -10.15
N GLN A 117 -10.76 15.08 -9.91
CA GLN A 117 -10.18 16.02 -10.86
C GLN A 117 -9.73 15.34 -12.15
N GLN A 118 -9.29 14.10 -12.06
CA GLN A 118 -8.85 13.30 -13.20
C GLN A 118 -10.00 12.61 -13.93
N GLY A 119 -11.24 12.81 -13.49
CA GLY A 119 -12.41 12.18 -14.12
C GLY A 119 -12.50 10.68 -13.89
N ARG A 120 -11.87 10.16 -12.83
CA ARG A 120 -11.76 8.73 -12.58
C ARG A 120 -12.84 8.15 -11.67
N LEU A 121 -13.71 8.98 -11.09
CA LEU A 121 -14.73 8.51 -10.16
C LEU A 121 -16.10 8.25 -10.79
N GLY A 122 -16.26 8.55 -12.09
CA GLY A 122 -17.57 8.39 -12.77
C GLY A 122 -18.66 9.14 -12.03
N ASP A 123 -19.74 8.45 -11.67
CA ASP A 123 -20.86 9.02 -10.92
C ASP A 123 -20.66 8.99 -9.40
N LEU A 124 -19.57 8.38 -8.93
CA LEU A 124 -19.29 8.27 -7.51
C LEU A 124 -18.85 9.63 -6.96
N THR A 125 -19.47 10.06 -5.86
CA THR A 125 -19.07 11.29 -5.19
C THR A 125 -17.78 11.09 -4.40
N ARG A 126 -17.08 12.18 -4.09
CA ARG A 126 -15.87 12.12 -3.26
C ARG A 126 -16.15 11.51 -1.88
N PRO A 127 -17.18 11.95 -1.14
CA PRO A 127 -17.52 11.29 0.12
C PRO A 127 -17.94 9.83 -0.07
N GLY A 128 -18.58 9.48 -1.16
CA GLY A 128 -18.95 8.11 -1.50
C GLY A 128 -17.72 7.22 -1.71
N PHE A 129 -16.68 7.74 -2.38
CA PHE A 129 -15.41 7.05 -2.54
C PHE A 129 -14.77 6.75 -1.18
N VAL A 130 -14.67 7.77 -0.32
CA VAL A 130 -14.10 7.61 1.03
C VAL A 130 -14.90 6.57 1.83
N ALA A 131 -16.24 6.65 1.79
CA ALA A 131 -17.09 5.72 2.53
C ALA A 131 -16.89 4.28 2.09
N ARG A 132 -16.75 4.04 0.79
CA ARG A 132 -16.57 2.68 0.26
C ARG A 132 -15.23 2.06 0.63
N LEU A 133 -14.19 2.87 0.85
CA LEU A 133 -12.86 2.39 1.20
C LEU A 133 -12.55 2.47 2.69
N THR A 134 -13.45 2.98 3.51
CA THR A 134 -13.23 3.01 4.96
C THR A 134 -12.96 1.60 5.48
N HIS A 135 -11.83 1.44 6.19
CA HIS A 135 -11.28 0.17 6.70
C HIS A 135 -10.87 -0.83 5.59
N ARG A 136 -10.82 -0.38 4.33
CA ARG A 136 -10.45 -1.22 3.19
C ARG A 136 -9.32 -0.63 2.35
N ALA A 137 -8.77 0.50 2.76
CA ALA A 137 -7.80 1.23 1.96
C ALA A 137 -6.34 0.86 2.26
N GLY A 138 -6.13 -0.13 3.11
CA GLY A 138 -4.81 -0.70 3.31
C GLY A 138 -4.24 -0.56 4.71
N LEU A 139 -2.94 -0.80 4.79
CA LEU A 139 -2.18 -0.88 6.03
C LEU A 139 -0.96 0.04 5.94
N ARG A 140 -0.70 0.77 7.02
CA ARG A 140 0.57 1.47 7.21
C ARG A 140 1.52 0.53 7.92
N ALA A 141 2.76 0.46 7.46
CA ALA A 141 3.74 -0.44 8.05
C ALA A 141 5.11 0.24 8.15
N ARG A 142 5.94 -0.31 9.04
CA ARG A 142 7.35 0.08 9.14
C ARG A 142 8.23 -1.10 8.77
N VAL A 143 9.43 -0.80 8.31
CA VAL A 143 10.44 -1.81 7.98
C VAL A 143 11.26 -2.11 9.22
N LEU A 144 11.27 -3.38 9.64
CA LEU A 144 12.08 -3.86 10.76
C LEU A 144 13.42 -4.40 10.27
N ASP A 145 13.40 -5.26 9.26
CA ASP A 145 14.61 -5.76 8.60
C ASP A 145 14.45 -5.47 7.10
N GLY A 146 15.39 -4.70 6.57
CA GLY A 146 15.38 -4.30 5.17
C GLY A 146 15.91 -5.37 4.22
N GLY A 147 15.95 -5.03 2.97
CA GLY A 147 16.42 -5.89 1.89
C GLY A 147 15.71 -5.57 0.59
N MET A 148 15.90 -6.41 -0.41
CA MET A 148 15.21 -6.27 -1.69
C MET A 148 13.84 -6.93 -1.62
N LEU A 149 12.83 -6.20 -2.05
CA LEU A 149 11.47 -6.71 -2.21
C LEU A 149 11.14 -6.74 -3.70
N SER A 150 10.62 -7.85 -4.18
CA SER A 150 10.27 -8.01 -5.60
C SER A 150 8.80 -8.37 -5.78
N ALA A 151 8.23 -7.95 -6.90
CA ALA A 151 6.92 -8.43 -7.30
C ALA A 151 6.95 -9.97 -7.35
N GLY A 152 5.92 -10.60 -6.79
CA GLY A 152 5.87 -12.07 -6.66
C GLY A 152 6.38 -12.61 -5.34
N ASP A 153 7.04 -11.82 -4.52
CA ASP A 153 7.52 -12.26 -3.21
C ASP A 153 6.36 -12.72 -2.33
N LEU A 154 6.60 -13.80 -1.57
CA LEU A 154 5.56 -14.45 -0.78
C LEU A 154 5.45 -13.86 0.62
N PHE A 155 4.22 -13.87 1.12
CA PHE A 155 3.90 -13.51 2.49
C PHE A 155 4.20 -14.67 3.44
N GLY A 156 4.72 -14.32 4.63
CA GLY A 156 4.86 -15.24 5.74
C GLY A 156 4.56 -14.53 7.05
N SER A 157 4.01 -15.24 8.02
CA SER A 157 3.88 -14.69 9.37
C SER A 157 5.25 -14.66 10.06
N ALA A 158 5.37 -13.87 11.14
CA ALA A 158 6.64 -13.73 11.86
C ALA A 158 7.16 -15.06 12.41
N GLY A 159 6.28 -16.04 12.64
CA GLY A 159 6.67 -17.36 13.10
C GLY A 159 7.03 -18.34 11.99
N ASP A 160 6.87 -17.95 10.73
CA ASP A 160 7.11 -18.82 9.59
C ASP A 160 8.54 -18.64 9.07
N GLY A 161 9.29 -19.66 9.00
CA GLY A 161 10.57 -19.58 8.33
C GLY A 161 11.75 -19.25 9.21
N VAL A 162 12.01 -20.15 9.99
CA VAL A 162 13.31 -20.25 10.64
C VAL A 162 14.19 -21.16 9.81
#